data_74d910e0b28659624e74030354ff4d6c
#
_entry.id   74d910e0b28659624e74030354ff4d6c
#
_cell.length_a   1.000
_cell.length_b   1.000
_cell.length_c   1.000
_cell.angle_alpha   90.00
_cell.angle_beta   90.00
_cell.angle_gamma   90.00
#
_symmetry.space_group_name_H-M   'P 1'
#
loop_
_entity.id
_entity.type
_entity.pdbx_description
1 polymer ?
#
loop_
_entity_poly.entity_id
_entity_poly.type
_entity_poly.pdbx_seq_one_letter_code
_entity_poly.pdbx_strand_id
1 'polypeptide(L)'
;VIIIDEDWKSESASGLGIRALAKAIEDQDMEVVGGFTYVDVSMVANQAARASAFIVSIDDEEINEEGPESKAIEDLRRFIRETRNRNADIPIFLFGETRTSQHIPNEILKELHGFIHMFEDTPDFVARYIIREANKYMGSLAPPFFKALVHYANDGSYSWHCPGHSGGVAFLKSPVGQMFHQFFGENMLRADVCNAVDELGQLLDHTGPVAASERNAARIFNADHLFFVTNGTSTSNKIVWHSAVATDDIVLVDRNCHKSVLHAIMMTGTVPIFLQPTRNQLGIIGPIPKHEFSPESIRQKILANPLVKDKSARPQVMTITQSTYDGVLYNVETIKESLGDFVENLHFDEAWLPHATFHPLYHEMHAIGENRPRSQSTMVFSTQSTHKLLAGL
;
A
#
# COMPACT_ATOMS: atom_id res chain seq x y z
N VAL A 1 7.87 5.00 20.17
CA VAL A 1 9.04 4.17 20.47
C VAL A 1 8.63 3.01 21.38
N ILE A 2 9.13 1.81 21.11
CA ILE A 2 8.87 0.64 21.97
C ILE A 2 10.16 0.27 22.70
N ILE A 3 10.03 0.04 24.01
CA ILE A 3 11.15 -0.34 24.88
C ILE A 3 10.95 -1.77 25.38
N ILE A 4 11.95 -2.61 25.16
CA ILE A 4 12.06 -3.98 25.68
C ILE A 4 13.09 -3.95 26.79
N ASP A 5 12.64 -4.19 28.04
CA ASP A 5 13.48 -4.11 29.21
C ASP A 5 12.86 -4.94 30.36
N GLU A 6 13.59 -5.94 30.85
CA GLU A 6 13.12 -6.79 31.94
C GLU A 6 13.11 -6.04 33.28
N ASP A 7 13.97 -5.03 33.41
CA ASP A 7 14.09 -4.17 34.59
C ASP A 7 13.18 -2.95 34.56
N TRP A 8 12.28 -2.82 33.57
CA TRP A 8 11.40 -1.66 33.42
C TRP A 8 10.68 -1.22 34.71
N LYS A 9 10.31 -2.16 35.56
CA LYS A 9 9.65 -1.91 36.85
C LYS A 9 10.57 -1.95 38.05
N SER A 10 11.84 -2.24 37.86
CA SER A 10 12.81 -2.38 38.96
C SER A 10 13.36 -1.01 39.39
N GLU A 11 13.86 -0.93 40.62
CA GLU A 11 14.59 0.22 41.14
C GLU A 11 16.13 0.06 40.91
N SER A 12 16.54 -0.86 40.04
CA SER A 12 17.92 -1.01 39.59
C SER A 12 18.41 0.22 38.86
N ALA A 13 19.71 0.39 38.73
CA ALA A 13 20.30 1.48 37.96
C ALA A 13 19.89 1.40 36.47
N SER A 14 19.75 0.19 35.91
CA SER A 14 19.25 -0.04 34.55
C SER A 14 17.81 0.43 34.42
N GLY A 15 16.90 -0.03 35.31
CA GLY A 15 15.50 0.33 35.28
C GLY A 15 15.25 1.83 35.47
N LEU A 16 16.02 2.50 36.34
CA LEU A 16 15.98 3.93 36.50
C LEU A 16 16.48 4.67 35.24
N GLY A 17 17.58 4.22 34.66
CA GLY A 17 18.16 4.81 33.45
C GLY A 17 17.23 4.73 32.23
N ILE A 18 16.64 3.56 31.98
CA ILE A 18 15.74 3.39 30.83
C ILE A 18 14.44 4.18 31.01
N ARG A 19 13.90 4.30 32.23
CA ARG A 19 12.71 5.15 32.49
C ARG A 19 13.05 6.64 32.36
N ALA A 20 14.26 7.06 32.73
CA ALA A 20 14.70 8.44 32.50
C ALA A 20 14.81 8.77 31.01
N LEU A 21 15.33 7.83 30.22
CA LEU A 21 15.37 7.96 28.74
C LEU A 21 13.95 7.99 28.15
N ALA A 22 13.05 7.09 28.58
CA ALA A 22 11.67 7.07 28.14
C ALA A 22 11.00 8.42 28.37
N LYS A 23 11.14 8.97 29.57
CA LYS A 23 10.61 10.29 29.92
C LYS A 23 11.21 11.40 29.03
N ALA A 24 12.50 11.38 28.78
CA ALA A 24 13.14 12.37 27.91
C ALA A 24 12.64 12.30 26.43
N ILE A 25 12.20 11.13 25.98
CA ILE A 25 11.56 10.92 24.68
C ILE A 25 10.14 11.47 24.69
N GLU A 26 9.35 11.18 25.76
CA GLU A 26 7.98 11.68 25.93
C GLU A 26 7.93 13.20 26.07
N ASP A 27 8.88 13.82 26.76
CA ASP A 27 9.02 15.27 26.91
C ASP A 27 9.26 16.00 25.57
N GLN A 28 9.55 15.25 24.48
CA GLN A 28 9.69 15.73 23.11
C GLN A 28 8.54 15.25 22.18
N ASP A 29 7.35 15.05 22.74
CA ASP A 29 6.11 14.70 22.04
C ASP A 29 6.14 13.36 21.26
N MET A 30 6.98 12.41 21.68
CA MET A 30 7.01 11.07 21.08
C MET A 30 6.56 10.01 22.10
N GLU A 31 5.46 9.32 21.78
CA GLU A 31 4.89 8.27 22.64
C GLU A 31 5.87 7.12 22.87
N VAL A 32 5.97 6.67 24.13
CA VAL A 32 6.77 5.53 24.52
C VAL A 32 5.90 4.43 25.12
N VAL A 33 6.12 3.20 24.67
CA VAL A 33 5.47 2.01 25.23
C VAL A 33 6.56 1.08 25.74
N GLY A 34 6.62 0.88 27.05
CA GLY A 34 7.65 0.09 27.72
C GLY A 34 7.11 -1.12 28.47
N GLY A 35 8.04 -1.93 29.02
CA GLY A 35 7.71 -3.06 29.90
C GLY A 35 7.47 -4.38 29.18
N PHE A 36 7.92 -4.51 27.94
CA PHE A 36 8.01 -5.79 27.25
C PHE A 36 9.27 -6.53 27.65
N THR A 37 9.23 -7.85 27.63
CA THR A 37 10.35 -8.73 27.87
C THR A 37 10.72 -9.53 26.63
N TYR A 38 11.87 -10.19 26.62
CA TYR A 38 12.27 -11.07 25.51
C TYR A 38 11.36 -12.30 25.35
N VAL A 39 10.65 -12.71 26.39
CA VAL A 39 9.67 -13.81 26.31
C VAL A 39 8.54 -13.46 25.34
N ASP A 40 8.23 -12.17 25.19
CA ASP A 40 7.17 -11.65 24.33
C ASP A 40 7.65 -11.33 22.90
N VAL A 41 8.80 -11.81 22.47
CA VAL A 41 9.44 -11.46 21.19
C VAL A 41 8.47 -11.47 20.00
N SER A 42 7.69 -12.54 19.84
CA SER A 42 6.73 -12.61 18.73
C SER A 42 5.62 -11.57 18.83
N MET A 43 5.17 -11.24 20.04
CA MET A 43 4.17 -10.20 20.25
C MET A 43 4.76 -8.81 19.99
N VAL A 44 5.98 -8.54 20.46
CA VAL A 44 6.69 -7.28 20.26
C VAL A 44 7.04 -7.08 18.77
N ALA A 45 7.52 -8.11 18.09
CA ALA A 45 7.79 -8.05 16.66
C ALA A 45 6.51 -7.77 15.84
N ASN A 46 5.32 -8.21 16.31
CA ASN A 46 4.05 -7.83 15.70
C ASN A 46 3.72 -6.33 15.87
N GLN A 47 4.32 -5.64 16.84
CA GLN A 47 4.19 -4.19 17.00
C GLN A 47 5.10 -3.40 16.05
N ALA A 48 6.02 -4.05 15.32
CA ALA A 48 6.92 -3.38 14.39
C ALA A 48 6.17 -2.53 13.33
N ALA A 49 4.95 -2.90 12.97
CA ALA A 49 4.11 -2.13 12.07
C ALA A 49 3.63 -0.78 12.68
N ARG A 50 3.66 -0.63 14.01
CA ARG A 50 3.21 0.56 14.75
C ARG A 50 4.36 1.32 15.41
N ALA A 51 5.54 0.72 15.47
CA ALA A 51 6.71 1.31 16.09
C ALA A 51 7.47 2.22 15.12
N SER A 52 8.02 3.31 15.63
CA SER A 52 8.96 4.17 14.91
C SER A 52 10.42 3.86 15.24
N ALA A 53 10.67 3.21 16.36
CA ALA A 53 11.98 2.67 16.77
C ALA A 53 11.79 1.65 17.89
N PHE A 54 12.78 0.78 18.08
CA PHE A 54 12.93 -0.09 19.23
C PHE A 54 14.15 0.32 20.06
N ILE A 55 14.02 0.29 21.39
CA ILE A 55 15.12 0.32 22.34
C ILE A 55 15.08 -1.01 23.07
N VAL A 56 16.18 -1.71 23.10
CA VAL A 56 16.30 -3.05 23.66
C VAL A 56 17.39 -3.04 24.70
N SER A 57 17.04 -3.28 25.97
CA SER A 57 18.02 -3.49 27.03
C SER A 57 18.59 -4.91 26.92
N ILE A 58 19.83 -5.06 27.32
CA ILE A 58 20.55 -6.34 27.34
C ILE A 58 20.89 -6.71 28.78
N ASP A 59 21.00 -8.00 29.03
CA ASP A 59 21.54 -8.49 30.30
C ASP A 59 23.08 -8.37 30.31
N ASP A 60 23.56 -7.28 30.92
CA ASP A 60 24.96 -6.94 30.97
C ASP A 60 25.76 -7.94 31.78
N GLU A 61 25.22 -8.51 32.88
CA GLU A 61 25.90 -9.49 33.74
C GLU A 61 26.09 -10.79 32.97
N GLU A 62 25.03 -11.34 32.39
CA GLU A 62 25.09 -12.58 31.61
C GLU A 62 26.08 -12.48 30.44
N ILE A 63 26.00 -11.39 29.66
CA ILE A 63 26.87 -11.18 28.49
C ILE A 63 28.35 -11.00 28.92
N ASN A 64 28.60 -10.30 30.01
CA ASN A 64 29.98 -10.09 30.50
C ASN A 64 30.59 -11.37 31.07
N GLU A 65 29.76 -12.28 31.62
CA GLU A 65 30.21 -13.56 32.15
C GLU A 65 30.34 -14.66 31.08
N GLU A 66 29.34 -14.81 30.21
CA GLU A 66 29.25 -15.90 29.24
C GLU A 66 29.74 -15.51 27.83
N GLY A 67 29.83 -14.20 27.55
CA GLY A 67 30.30 -13.68 26.27
C GLY A 67 29.31 -13.84 25.12
N PRO A 68 29.81 -13.93 23.86
CA PRO A 68 28.97 -13.92 22.65
C PRO A 68 28.01 -15.11 22.47
N GLU A 69 28.21 -16.18 23.24
CA GLU A 69 27.39 -17.41 23.22
C GLU A 69 26.27 -17.38 24.27
N SER A 70 26.12 -16.28 25.02
CA SER A 70 25.10 -16.14 26.06
C SER A 70 23.70 -16.25 25.50
N LYS A 71 22.75 -16.63 26.33
CA LYS A 71 21.31 -16.66 25.98
C LYS A 71 20.79 -15.28 25.65
N ALA A 72 21.25 -14.24 26.33
CA ALA A 72 20.87 -12.84 26.02
C ALA A 72 21.22 -12.45 24.57
N ILE A 73 22.39 -12.89 24.08
CA ILE A 73 22.78 -12.68 22.67
C ILE A 73 21.90 -13.50 21.73
N GLU A 74 21.50 -14.72 22.06
CA GLU A 74 20.63 -15.55 21.26
C GLU A 74 19.20 -14.94 21.17
N ASP A 75 18.65 -14.47 22.29
CA ASP A 75 17.35 -13.81 22.36
C ASP A 75 17.35 -12.50 21.55
N LEU A 76 18.41 -11.70 21.64
CA LEU A 76 18.59 -10.51 20.83
C LEU A 76 18.66 -10.84 19.33
N ARG A 77 19.41 -11.87 18.95
CA ARG A 77 19.50 -12.33 17.56
C ARG A 77 18.13 -12.79 17.03
N ARG A 78 17.35 -13.49 17.85
CA ARG A 78 16.00 -13.91 17.53
C ARG A 78 15.08 -12.69 17.35
N PHE A 79 15.11 -11.71 18.25
CA PHE A 79 14.33 -10.49 18.16
C PHE A 79 14.63 -9.71 16.86
N ILE A 80 15.91 -9.48 16.57
CA ILE A 80 16.33 -8.77 15.35
C ILE A 80 15.81 -9.51 14.12
N ARG A 81 16.01 -10.81 14.00
CA ARG A 81 15.55 -11.61 12.87
C ARG A 81 14.03 -11.53 12.67
N GLU A 82 13.25 -11.69 13.73
CA GLU A 82 11.79 -11.62 13.65
C GLU A 82 11.30 -10.21 13.31
N THR A 83 11.95 -9.18 13.82
CA THR A 83 11.65 -7.79 13.50
C THR A 83 11.99 -7.49 12.03
N ARG A 84 13.17 -7.87 11.55
CA ARG A 84 13.61 -7.64 10.16
C ARG A 84 12.75 -8.38 9.14
N ASN A 85 12.23 -9.55 9.48
CA ASN A 85 11.29 -10.29 8.62
C ASN A 85 9.97 -9.53 8.40
N ARG A 86 9.58 -8.65 9.33
CA ARG A 86 8.36 -7.85 9.25
C ARG A 86 8.60 -6.42 8.79
N ASN A 87 9.76 -5.88 9.16
CA ASN A 87 10.14 -4.49 8.91
C ASN A 87 11.67 -4.38 8.81
N ALA A 88 12.16 -4.31 7.57
CA ALA A 88 13.59 -4.34 7.30
C ALA A 88 14.35 -3.11 7.83
N ASP A 89 13.69 -1.93 7.90
CA ASP A 89 14.37 -0.66 8.05
C ASP A 89 14.12 0.05 9.41
N ILE A 90 13.28 -0.54 10.28
CA ILE A 90 12.96 0.09 11.56
C ILE A 90 14.22 0.27 12.43
N PRO A 91 14.46 1.46 13.01
CA PRO A 91 15.59 1.69 13.91
C PRO A 91 15.54 0.80 15.16
N ILE A 92 16.66 0.15 15.46
CA ILE A 92 16.86 -0.64 16.68
C ILE A 92 18.09 -0.09 17.39
N PHE A 93 17.92 0.23 18.67
CA PHE A 93 18.98 0.70 19.57
C PHE A 93 19.17 -0.30 20.69
N LEU A 94 20.41 -0.60 21.06
CA LEU A 94 20.72 -1.34 22.28
C LEU A 94 21.00 -0.37 23.43
N PHE A 95 20.56 -0.76 24.63
CA PHE A 95 20.81 -0.06 25.86
C PHE A 95 21.57 -1.00 26.83
N GLY A 96 22.74 -0.58 27.31
CA GLY A 96 23.57 -1.40 28.19
C GLY A 96 24.86 -0.72 28.62
N GLU A 97 25.70 -1.44 29.38
CA GLU A 97 27.00 -0.96 29.84
C GLU A 97 28.02 -0.90 28.69
N THR A 98 28.93 0.09 28.76
CA THR A 98 29.97 0.28 27.74
C THR A 98 30.86 -0.96 27.55
N ARG A 99 31.23 -1.66 28.63
CA ARG A 99 32.05 -2.87 28.53
C ARG A 99 31.34 -3.99 27.76
N THR A 100 30.03 -4.11 27.88
CA THR A 100 29.23 -5.16 27.24
C THR A 100 29.22 -4.99 25.71
N SER A 101 29.36 -3.75 25.22
CA SER A 101 29.41 -3.48 23.78
C SER A 101 30.55 -4.23 23.06
N GLN A 102 31.64 -4.56 23.75
CA GLN A 102 32.76 -5.30 23.18
C GLN A 102 32.48 -6.80 22.96
N HIS A 103 31.46 -7.32 23.63
CA HIS A 103 31.04 -8.73 23.52
C HIS A 103 29.92 -8.92 22.49
N ILE A 104 29.33 -7.84 21.96
CA ILE A 104 28.29 -7.94 20.96
C ILE A 104 28.88 -8.35 19.60
N PRO A 105 28.40 -9.46 18.98
CA PRO A 105 28.88 -9.90 17.69
C PRO A 105 28.73 -8.85 16.59
N ASN A 106 29.69 -8.73 15.70
CA ASN A 106 29.67 -7.78 14.59
C ASN A 106 28.45 -7.91 13.66
N GLU A 107 27.89 -9.09 13.52
CA GLU A 107 26.68 -9.36 12.75
C GLU A 107 25.46 -8.66 13.35
N ILE A 108 25.35 -8.63 14.68
CA ILE A 108 24.31 -7.92 15.42
C ILE A 108 24.53 -6.41 15.31
N LEU A 109 25.75 -5.93 15.53
CA LEU A 109 26.08 -4.50 15.46
C LEU A 109 25.69 -3.87 14.11
N LYS A 110 25.77 -4.61 13.01
CA LYS A 110 25.40 -4.15 11.67
C LYS A 110 23.89 -3.91 11.52
N GLU A 111 23.07 -4.58 12.32
CA GLU A 111 21.61 -4.44 12.31
C GLU A 111 21.09 -3.30 13.19
N LEU A 112 21.97 -2.71 14.00
CA LEU A 112 21.63 -1.69 14.97
C LEU A 112 21.86 -0.27 14.42
N HIS A 113 21.05 0.65 14.89
CA HIS A 113 21.20 2.08 14.63
C HIS A 113 22.08 2.78 15.66
N GLY A 114 22.29 2.16 16.81
CA GLY A 114 23.20 2.65 17.85
C GLY A 114 23.21 1.81 19.11
N PHE A 115 24.26 2.00 19.90
CA PHE A 115 24.39 1.51 21.25
C PHE A 115 24.29 2.70 22.21
N ILE A 116 23.46 2.59 23.22
CA ILE A 116 23.21 3.64 24.23
C ILE A 116 23.96 3.20 25.50
N HIS A 117 24.92 4.00 25.88
CA HIS A 117 25.76 3.73 27.04
C HIS A 117 25.07 4.22 28.32
N MET A 118 24.63 3.28 29.14
CA MET A 118 23.75 3.50 30.30
C MET A 118 24.23 4.62 31.25
N PHE A 119 25.54 4.69 31.51
CA PHE A 119 26.11 5.61 32.51
C PHE A 119 26.84 6.80 31.90
N GLU A 120 27.08 6.80 30.60
CA GLU A 120 27.91 7.80 29.93
C GLU A 120 27.06 8.80 29.15
N ASP A 121 25.95 8.31 28.58
CA ASP A 121 25.06 9.11 27.74
C ASP A 121 23.97 9.80 28.58
N THR A 122 23.75 11.09 28.31
CA THR A 122 22.65 11.81 28.95
C THR A 122 21.32 11.49 28.27
N PRO A 123 20.23 11.25 29.02
CA PRO A 123 18.93 10.90 28.46
C PRO A 123 18.43 11.88 27.40
N ASP A 124 18.60 13.19 27.62
CA ASP A 124 18.14 14.22 26.67
C ASP A 124 18.92 14.21 25.33
N PHE A 125 20.22 13.91 25.37
CA PHE A 125 21.02 13.81 24.16
C PHE A 125 20.62 12.58 23.34
N VAL A 126 20.49 11.44 24.00
CA VAL A 126 20.09 10.17 23.38
C VAL A 126 18.66 10.26 22.84
N ALA A 127 17.72 10.85 23.59
CA ALA A 127 16.35 11.05 23.15
C ALA A 127 16.30 11.81 21.83
N ARG A 128 17.04 12.92 21.69
CA ARG A 128 17.12 13.68 20.43
C ARG A 128 17.66 12.84 19.27
N TYR A 129 18.64 11.99 19.53
CA TYR A 129 19.20 11.12 18.51
C TYR A 129 18.18 10.06 18.06
N ILE A 130 17.52 9.38 18.98
CA ILE A 130 16.49 8.37 18.72
C ILE A 130 15.33 8.99 17.94
N ILE A 131 14.82 10.14 18.38
CA ILE A 131 13.72 10.85 17.74
C ILE A 131 14.09 11.26 16.32
N ARG A 132 15.32 11.74 16.09
CA ARG A 132 15.78 12.06 14.75
C ARG A 132 15.76 10.85 13.81
N GLU A 133 16.29 9.71 14.25
CA GLU A 133 16.31 8.49 13.43
C GLU A 133 14.89 7.90 13.25
N ALA A 134 14.05 7.95 14.29
CA ALA A 134 12.64 7.57 14.19
C ALA A 134 11.88 8.43 13.19
N ASN A 135 12.06 9.75 13.22
CA ASN A 135 11.46 10.69 12.27
C ASN A 135 11.97 10.48 10.84
N LYS A 136 13.27 10.21 10.67
CA LYS A 136 13.86 9.87 9.38
C LYS A 136 13.24 8.59 8.82
N TYR A 137 13.10 7.56 9.67
CA TYR A 137 12.44 6.31 9.30
C TYR A 137 10.97 6.54 8.93
N MET A 138 10.18 7.21 9.76
CA MET A 138 8.79 7.54 9.45
C MET A 138 8.67 8.34 8.14
N GLY A 139 9.57 9.31 7.93
CA GLY A 139 9.64 10.07 6.69
C GLY A 139 9.98 9.22 5.45
N SER A 140 10.68 8.08 5.63
CA SER A 140 10.97 7.14 4.53
C SER A 140 9.77 6.27 4.16
N LEU A 141 8.86 6.03 5.11
CA LEU A 141 7.63 5.27 4.89
C LEU A 141 6.55 6.06 4.14
N ALA A 142 6.62 7.40 4.20
CA ALA A 142 5.62 8.24 3.55
C ALA A 142 5.63 8.03 2.03
N PRO A 143 4.46 7.75 1.40
CA PRO A 143 4.36 7.66 -0.05
C PRO A 143 4.89 8.93 -0.71
N PRO A 144 5.62 8.83 -1.85
CA PRO A 144 6.32 9.98 -2.44
C PRO A 144 5.46 11.21 -2.68
N PHE A 145 4.24 11.02 -3.22
CA PHE A 145 3.31 12.15 -3.44
C PHE A 145 2.83 12.76 -2.13
N PHE A 146 2.42 11.94 -1.15
CA PHE A 146 1.99 12.43 0.15
C PHE A 146 3.11 13.21 0.86
N LYS A 147 4.34 12.71 0.81
CA LYS A 147 5.50 13.40 1.36
C LYS A 147 5.72 14.77 0.71
N ALA A 148 5.62 14.84 -0.62
CA ALA A 148 5.75 16.11 -1.35
C ALA A 148 4.61 17.07 -1.01
N LEU A 149 3.37 16.57 -0.89
CA LEU A 149 2.20 17.38 -0.51
C LEU A 149 2.33 17.96 0.90
N VAL A 150 2.76 17.14 1.87
CA VAL A 150 3.01 17.61 3.24
C VAL A 150 4.10 18.68 3.25
N HIS A 151 5.18 18.47 2.50
CA HIS A 151 6.25 19.46 2.39
C HIS A 151 5.76 20.78 1.80
N TYR A 152 5.05 20.72 0.69
CA TYR A 152 4.42 21.87 0.04
C TYR A 152 3.46 22.62 0.99
N ALA A 153 2.58 21.88 1.70
CA ALA A 153 1.64 22.49 2.64
C ALA A 153 2.34 23.20 3.82
N ASN A 154 3.51 22.69 4.25
CA ASN A 154 4.28 23.26 5.36
C ASN A 154 5.21 24.42 4.95
N ASP A 155 5.59 24.52 3.68
CA ASP A 155 6.52 25.54 3.18
C ASP A 155 5.94 26.96 3.28
N GLY A 156 4.60 27.07 3.36
CA GLY A 156 3.93 28.37 3.53
C GLY A 156 4.01 29.28 2.33
N SER A 157 4.37 28.76 1.16
CA SER A 157 4.47 29.51 -0.10
C SER A 157 3.14 30.15 -0.49
N TYR A 158 3.19 31.35 -1.07
CA TYR A 158 1.99 31.97 -1.62
C TYR A 158 1.48 31.25 -2.85
N SER A 159 0.21 30.87 -2.83
CA SER A 159 -0.48 30.27 -3.97
C SER A 159 -0.98 31.34 -4.93
N TRP A 160 -0.40 31.39 -6.13
CA TRP A 160 -0.82 32.26 -7.23
C TRP A 160 -1.68 31.54 -8.26
N HIS A 161 -2.09 30.32 -7.96
CA HIS A 161 -2.90 29.45 -8.78
C HIS A 161 -4.22 29.09 -8.06
N CYS A 162 -5.14 28.41 -8.74
CA CYS A 162 -6.33 27.86 -8.10
C CYS A 162 -5.92 26.74 -7.09
N PRO A 163 -6.76 26.49 -6.06
CA PRO A 163 -8.09 27.06 -5.82
C PRO A 163 -8.04 28.46 -5.19
N GLY A 164 -9.12 29.24 -5.41
CA GLY A 164 -9.20 30.65 -5.00
C GLY A 164 -9.24 30.90 -3.48
N HIS A 165 -9.37 29.86 -2.66
CA HIS A 165 -9.29 30.01 -1.21
C HIS A 165 -7.82 30.18 -0.70
N SER A 166 -6.82 29.97 -1.56
CA SER A 166 -5.40 30.21 -1.28
C SER A 166 -4.94 29.61 0.06
N GLY A 167 -4.95 28.26 0.14
CA GLY A 167 -4.61 27.54 1.37
C GLY A 167 -5.56 27.77 2.55
N GLY A 168 -6.80 28.18 2.28
CA GLY A 168 -7.82 28.42 3.29
C GLY A 168 -7.93 29.86 3.81
N VAL A 169 -6.98 30.74 3.45
CA VAL A 169 -6.96 32.15 3.95
C VAL A 169 -8.26 32.90 3.60
N ALA A 170 -8.87 32.64 2.44
CA ALA A 170 -10.12 33.27 2.05
C ALA A 170 -11.27 32.98 3.01
N PHE A 171 -11.31 31.79 3.62
CA PHE A 171 -12.33 31.41 4.59
C PHE A 171 -12.26 32.21 5.89
N LEU A 172 -11.08 32.64 6.30
CA LEU A 172 -10.90 33.39 7.54
C LEU A 172 -11.53 34.79 7.52
N LYS A 173 -12.00 35.26 6.37
CA LYS A 173 -12.58 36.61 6.18
C LYS A 173 -14.04 36.73 6.63
N SER A 174 -14.71 35.64 7.02
CA SER A 174 -16.11 35.67 7.47
C SER A 174 -16.35 34.65 8.58
N PRO A 175 -17.36 34.86 9.47
CA PRO A 175 -17.69 33.91 10.52
C PRO A 175 -18.05 32.51 9.99
N VAL A 176 -18.79 32.41 8.90
CA VAL A 176 -19.13 31.14 8.25
C VAL A 176 -17.90 30.46 7.69
N GLY A 177 -17.02 31.23 7.06
CA GLY A 177 -15.74 30.73 6.57
C GLY A 177 -14.84 30.22 7.69
N GLN A 178 -14.80 30.90 8.83
CA GLN A 178 -14.06 30.44 10.01
C GLN A 178 -14.57 29.11 10.55
N MET A 179 -15.90 28.90 10.57
CA MET A 179 -16.49 27.59 10.94
C MET A 179 -16.04 26.49 9.97
N PHE A 180 -16.00 26.77 8.67
CA PHE A 180 -15.53 25.85 7.65
C PHE A 180 -14.04 25.52 7.85
N HIS A 181 -13.20 26.54 8.04
CA HIS A 181 -11.78 26.40 8.29
C HIS A 181 -11.49 25.58 9.55
N GLN A 182 -12.23 25.82 10.64
CA GLN A 182 -12.10 25.06 11.88
C GLN A 182 -12.49 23.59 11.71
N PHE A 183 -13.53 23.32 10.93
CA PHE A 183 -13.99 21.94 10.67
C PHE A 183 -13.00 21.11 9.86
N PHE A 184 -12.47 21.66 8.75
CA PHE A 184 -11.55 20.94 7.89
C PHE A 184 -10.09 20.98 8.37
N GLY A 185 -9.71 22.00 9.07
CA GLY A 185 -8.35 22.25 9.51
C GLY A 185 -7.45 22.85 8.43
N GLU A 186 -6.40 23.53 8.85
CA GLU A 186 -5.48 24.26 7.98
C GLU A 186 -4.78 23.33 6.97
N ASN A 187 -4.29 22.19 7.43
CA ASN A 187 -3.53 21.27 6.57
C ASN A 187 -4.38 20.71 5.42
N MET A 188 -5.66 20.41 5.67
CA MET A 188 -6.55 19.95 4.60
C MET A 188 -6.76 21.02 3.53
N LEU A 189 -6.92 22.27 3.94
CA LEU A 189 -7.10 23.39 3.02
C LEU A 189 -5.82 23.78 2.28
N ARG A 190 -4.65 23.64 2.91
CA ARG A 190 -3.37 23.83 2.26
C ARG A 190 -3.01 22.71 1.29
N ALA A 191 -3.50 21.49 1.54
CA ALA A 191 -3.32 20.35 0.65
C ALA A 191 -4.23 20.38 -0.60
N ASP A 192 -5.26 21.24 -0.61
CA ASP A 192 -6.10 21.45 -1.79
C ASP A 192 -5.40 22.42 -2.74
N VAL A 193 -4.70 21.89 -3.70
CA VAL A 193 -3.80 22.61 -4.62
C VAL A 193 -4.06 22.24 -6.08
N CYS A 194 -3.63 23.12 -6.99
CA CYS A 194 -3.67 22.83 -8.42
C CYS A 194 -2.68 21.70 -8.78
N ASN A 195 -3.09 20.83 -9.70
CA ASN A 195 -2.23 19.77 -10.24
C ASN A 195 -1.10 20.28 -11.15
N ALA A 196 -0.97 21.59 -11.34
CA ALA A 196 0.11 22.24 -12.11
C ALA A 196 1.23 22.76 -11.22
N VAL A 197 1.27 22.41 -9.94
CA VAL A 197 2.36 22.74 -9.02
C VAL A 197 3.55 21.86 -9.33
N ASP A 198 4.67 22.42 -9.75
CA ASP A 198 5.85 21.67 -10.22
C ASP A 198 6.43 20.75 -9.15
N GLU A 199 6.40 21.16 -7.88
CA GLU A 199 6.89 20.37 -6.73
C GLU A 199 6.09 19.09 -6.51
N LEU A 200 4.84 19.02 -6.98
CA LEU A 200 3.96 17.86 -6.86
C LEU A 200 4.06 16.94 -8.08
N GLY A 201 4.69 17.39 -9.16
CA GLY A 201 4.77 16.67 -10.41
C GLY A 201 3.49 16.79 -11.26
N GLN A 202 3.48 16.13 -12.38
CA GLN A 202 2.39 16.21 -13.35
C GLN A 202 1.67 14.88 -13.51
N LEU A 203 0.36 14.86 -13.28
CA LEU A 203 -0.45 13.66 -13.44
C LEU A 203 -0.58 13.24 -14.91
N LEU A 204 -0.72 14.21 -15.83
CA LEU A 204 -0.85 13.92 -17.26
C LEU A 204 0.42 13.36 -17.87
N ASP A 205 1.57 13.92 -17.48
CA ASP A 205 2.88 13.53 -18.04
C ASP A 205 3.59 12.46 -17.20
N HIS A 206 2.99 12.03 -16.11
CA HIS A 206 3.55 11.03 -15.18
C HIS A 206 4.97 11.39 -14.74
N THR A 207 5.17 12.60 -14.18
CA THR A 207 6.48 13.11 -13.77
C THR A 207 6.54 13.42 -12.27
N GLY A 208 7.75 13.60 -11.74
CA GLY A 208 8.01 14.03 -10.35
C GLY A 208 7.47 13.05 -9.29
N PRO A 209 6.95 13.57 -8.16
CA PRO A 209 6.37 12.77 -7.08
C PRO A 209 5.20 11.87 -7.49
N VAL A 210 4.38 12.27 -8.48
CA VAL A 210 3.33 11.42 -9.05
C VAL A 210 3.93 10.16 -9.64
N ALA A 211 4.89 10.29 -10.56
CA ALA A 211 5.55 9.13 -11.17
C ALA A 211 6.29 8.27 -10.15
N ALA A 212 6.90 8.87 -9.12
CA ALA A 212 7.54 8.13 -8.05
C ALA A 212 6.53 7.29 -7.25
N SER A 213 5.33 7.85 -6.99
CA SER A 213 4.24 7.14 -6.31
C SER A 213 3.65 6.03 -7.17
N GLU A 214 3.50 6.23 -8.48
CA GLU A 214 3.04 5.20 -9.41
C GLU A 214 4.02 4.02 -9.46
N ARG A 215 5.32 4.29 -9.54
CA ARG A 215 6.35 3.22 -9.48
C ARG A 215 6.33 2.47 -8.14
N ASN A 216 6.17 3.19 -7.03
CA ASN A 216 6.08 2.57 -5.70
C ASN A 216 4.83 1.68 -5.58
N ALA A 217 3.69 2.16 -6.04
CA ALA A 217 2.44 1.40 -6.07
C ALA A 217 2.54 0.19 -7.01
N ALA A 218 3.13 0.35 -8.19
CA ALA A 218 3.37 -0.77 -9.13
C ALA A 218 4.19 -1.88 -8.47
N ARG A 219 5.26 -1.53 -7.73
CA ARG A 219 6.06 -2.49 -6.97
C ARG A 219 5.24 -3.21 -5.89
N ILE A 220 4.38 -2.47 -5.15
CA ILE A 220 3.55 -3.03 -4.07
C ILE A 220 2.50 -4.00 -4.62
N PHE A 221 1.88 -3.68 -5.76
CA PHE A 221 0.88 -4.52 -6.42
C PHE A 221 1.49 -5.56 -7.38
N ASN A 222 2.83 -5.63 -7.48
CA ASN A 222 3.56 -6.49 -8.41
C ASN A 222 3.11 -6.33 -9.88
N ALA A 223 2.84 -5.09 -10.28
CA ALA A 223 2.49 -4.71 -11.64
C ALA A 223 3.71 -4.17 -12.40
N ASP A 224 3.73 -4.32 -13.73
CA ASP A 224 4.78 -3.71 -14.56
C ASP A 224 4.63 -2.18 -14.58
N HIS A 225 3.39 -1.72 -14.65
CA HIS A 225 3.02 -0.30 -14.63
C HIS A 225 1.75 -0.10 -13.81
N LEU A 226 1.65 1.05 -13.16
CA LEU A 226 0.45 1.50 -12.47
C LEU A 226 0.26 2.99 -12.74
N PHE A 227 -0.97 3.38 -12.99
CA PHE A 227 -1.36 4.77 -13.27
C PHE A 227 -2.47 5.23 -12.32
N PHE A 228 -2.31 6.40 -11.73
CA PHE A 228 -3.36 7.01 -10.94
C PHE A 228 -4.40 7.69 -11.83
N VAL A 229 -5.67 7.36 -11.59
CA VAL A 229 -6.81 7.94 -12.30
C VAL A 229 -7.74 8.61 -11.30
N THR A 230 -7.72 9.93 -11.25
CA THR A 230 -8.44 10.74 -10.23
C THR A 230 -9.96 10.69 -10.37
N ASN A 231 -10.49 10.38 -11.55
CA ASN A 231 -11.94 10.29 -11.81
C ASN A 231 -12.53 8.89 -11.55
N GLY A 232 -11.84 8.06 -10.78
CA GLY A 232 -12.30 6.75 -10.33
C GLY A 232 -12.27 5.67 -11.40
N THR A 233 -12.58 4.43 -11.00
CA THR A 233 -12.52 3.24 -11.87
C THR A 233 -13.40 3.35 -13.11
N SER A 234 -14.48 4.12 -13.07
CA SER A 234 -15.29 4.38 -14.28
C SER A 234 -14.50 5.02 -15.41
N THR A 235 -13.55 5.89 -15.08
CA THR A 235 -12.63 6.50 -16.06
C THR A 235 -11.51 5.53 -16.39
N SER A 236 -10.97 4.79 -15.41
CA SER A 236 -9.95 3.77 -15.66
C SER A 236 -10.44 2.72 -16.67
N ASN A 237 -11.68 2.22 -16.51
CA ASN A 237 -12.30 1.29 -17.47
C ASN A 237 -12.35 1.87 -18.89
N LYS A 238 -12.72 3.15 -19.02
CA LYS A 238 -12.75 3.82 -20.34
C LYS A 238 -11.36 3.99 -20.94
N ILE A 239 -10.36 4.32 -20.12
CA ILE A 239 -8.97 4.45 -20.57
C ILE A 239 -8.47 3.11 -21.13
N VAL A 240 -8.65 2.01 -20.40
CA VAL A 240 -8.29 0.65 -20.88
C VAL A 240 -8.97 0.36 -22.22
N TRP A 241 -10.26 0.63 -22.34
CA TRP A 241 -11.01 0.36 -23.56
C TRP A 241 -10.53 1.23 -24.73
N HIS A 242 -10.39 2.54 -24.54
CA HIS A 242 -9.92 3.42 -25.61
C HIS A 242 -8.49 3.14 -26.05
N SER A 243 -7.67 2.53 -25.19
CA SER A 243 -6.31 2.10 -25.55
C SER A 243 -6.25 0.76 -26.28
N ALA A 244 -7.23 -0.13 -26.02
CA ALA A 244 -7.17 -1.53 -26.43
C ALA A 244 -8.08 -1.87 -27.63
N VAL A 245 -9.04 -1.02 -27.99
CA VAL A 245 -10.04 -1.36 -29.02
C VAL A 245 -10.32 -0.21 -30.00
N ALA A 246 -10.78 -0.57 -31.18
CA ALA A 246 -11.27 0.31 -32.23
C ALA A 246 -12.73 -0.01 -32.62
N THR A 247 -13.33 0.83 -33.45
CA THR A 247 -14.69 0.61 -33.98
C THR A 247 -14.78 -0.72 -34.71
N ASP A 248 -15.89 -1.44 -34.50
CA ASP A 248 -16.18 -2.76 -35.06
C ASP A 248 -15.38 -3.93 -34.46
N ASP A 249 -14.44 -3.66 -33.56
CA ASP A 249 -13.72 -4.73 -32.85
C ASP A 249 -14.68 -5.61 -32.01
N ILE A 250 -14.42 -6.90 -31.98
CA ILE A 250 -15.13 -7.84 -31.13
C ILE A 250 -14.60 -7.74 -29.70
N VAL A 251 -15.50 -7.62 -28.74
CA VAL A 251 -15.15 -7.59 -27.31
C VAL A 251 -16.00 -8.60 -26.52
N LEU A 252 -15.38 -9.23 -25.53
CA LEU A 252 -16.07 -10.13 -24.59
C LEU A 252 -16.39 -9.36 -23.32
N VAL A 253 -17.62 -9.42 -22.86
CA VAL A 253 -18.05 -8.61 -21.71
C VAL A 253 -18.96 -9.42 -20.79
N ASP A 254 -18.66 -9.36 -19.49
CA ASP A 254 -19.60 -9.81 -18.46
C ASP A 254 -20.94 -9.08 -18.62
N ARG A 255 -22.03 -9.81 -18.77
CA ARG A 255 -23.36 -9.19 -18.87
C ARG A 255 -23.75 -8.41 -17.60
N ASN A 256 -23.14 -8.72 -16.46
CA ASN A 256 -23.27 -8.04 -15.17
C ASN A 256 -22.20 -6.95 -14.95
N CYS A 257 -21.60 -6.42 -16.01
CA CYS A 257 -20.56 -5.40 -15.90
C CYS A 257 -21.11 -4.06 -15.39
N HIS A 258 -20.21 -3.26 -14.83
CA HIS A 258 -20.52 -1.89 -14.44
C HIS A 258 -20.88 -1.04 -15.65
N LYS A 259 -21.81 -0.07 -15.45
CA LYS A 259 -22.29 0.83 -16.53
C LYS A 259 -21.18 1.57 -17.30
N SER A 260 -20.00 1.80 -16.67
CA SER A 260 -18.86 2.43 -17.36
C SER A 260 -18.34 1.58 -18.53
N VAL A 261 -18.43 0.26 -18.44
CA VAL A 261 -18.06 -0.68 -19.52
C VAL A 261 -19.07 -0.59 -20.66
N LEU A 262 -20.39 -0.50 -20.35
CA LEU A 262 -21.42 -0.26 -21.38
C LEU A 262 -21.23 1.08 -22.09
N HIS A 263 -20.86 2.13 -21.32
CA HIS A 263 -20.51 3.42 -21.92
C HIS A 263 -19.27 3.33 -22.81
N ALA A 264 -18.26 2.54 -22.42
CA ALA A 264 -17.07 2.33 -23.23
C ALA A 264 -17.41 1.63 -24.57
N ILE A 265 -18.26 0.59 -24.55
CA ILE A 265 -18.78 -0.04 -25.78
C ILE A 265 -19.42 0.98 -26.70
N MET A 266 -20.30 1.83 -26.15
CA MET A 266 -20.99 2.85 -26.94
C MET A 266 -20.02 3.90 -27.52
N MET A 267 -19.03 4.33 -26.73
CA MET A 267 -18.06 5.36 -27.13
C MET A 267 -17.07 4.86 -28.17
N THR A 268 -16.67 3.60 -28.09
CA THR A 268 -15.69 2.97 -29.00
C THR A 268 -16.34 2.39 -30.26
N GLY A 269 -17.67 2.14 -30.23
CA GLY A 269 -18.37 1.50 -31.36
C GLY A 269 -18.01 0.03 -31.56
N THR A 270 -17.60 -0.65 -30.50
CA THR A 270 -17.24 -2.07 -30.53
C THR A 270 -18.46 -2.98 -30.55
N VAL A 271 -18.27 -4.24 -30.96
CA VAL A 271 -19.33 -5.27 -31.03
C VAL A 271 -19.21 -6.22 -29.84
N PRO A 272 -20.10 -6.13 -28.85
CA PRO A 272 -20.01 -6.94 -27.64
C PRO A 272 -20.56 -8.36 -27.86
N ILE A 273 -19.82 -9.34 -27.33
CA ILE A 273 -20.24 -10.71 -27.08
C ILE A 273 -20.39 -10.87 -25.57
N PHE A 274 -21.64 -10.99 -25.11
CA PHE A 274 -21.91 -11.08 -23.69
C PHE A 274 -21.73 -12.51 -23.14
N LEU A 275 -20.95 -12.60 -22.05
CA LEU A 275 -20.88 -13.78 -21.19
C LEU A 275 -22.05 -13.72 -20.21
N GLN A 276 -22.88 -14.74 -20.19
CA GLN A 276 -24.15 -14.73 -19.47
C GLN A 276 -24.02 -15.33 -18.07
N PRO A 277 -24.25 -14.57 -16.99
CA PRO A 277 -24.31 -15.12 -15.65
C PRO A 277 -25.58 -15.95 -15.44
N THR A 278 -25.52 -16.86 -14.49
CA THR A 278 -26.70 -17.58 -14.01
C THR A 278 -27.65 -16.64 -13.26
N ARG A 279 -28.90 -17.06 -13.10
CA ARG A 279 -29.90 -16.40 -12.23
C ARG A 279 -30.67 -17.46 -11.46
N ASN A 280 -30.99 -17.16 -10.21
CA ASN A 280 -31.90 -18.01 -9.42
C ASN A 280 -33.36 -17.66 -9.73
N GLN A 281 -34.29 -18.39 -9.08
CA GLN A 281 -35.73 -18.20 -9.27
C GLN A 281 -36.23 -16.80 -8.87
N LEU A 282 -35.49 -16.09 -8.00
CA LEU A 282 -35.80 -14.71 -7.58
C LEU A 282 -35.13 -13.66 -8.48
N GLY A 283 -34.46 -14.10 -9.55
CA GLY A 283 -33.76 -13.21 -10.47
C GLY A 283 -32.39 -12.70 -9.97
N ILE A 284 -31.91 -13.16 -8.82
CA ILE A 284 -30.58 -12.80 -8.28
C ILE A 284 -29.52 -13.36 -9.22
N ILE A 285 -28.56 -12.51 -9.57
CA ILE A 285 -27.47 -12.82 -10.49
C ILE A 285 -26.44 -13.68 -9.77
N GLY A 286 -26.09 -14.82 -10.39
CA GLY A 286 -25.04 -15.71 -9.93
C GLY A 286 -23.76 -15.61 -10.78
N PRO A 287 -22.86 -16.59 -10.66
CA PRO A 287 -21.63 -16.63 -11.46
C PRO A 287 -21.91 -16.90 -12.94
N ILE A 288 -20.96 -16.50 -13.77
CA ILE A 288 -20.87 -16.91 -15.17
C ILE A 288 -20.43 -18.39 -15.19
N PRO A 289 -21.18 -19.29 -15.84
CA PRO A 289 -20.81 -20.70 -15.91
C PRO A 289 -19.51 -20.93 -16.68
N LYS A 290 -18.76 -21.98 -16.32
CA LYS A 290 -17.46 -22.29 -16.95
C LYS A 290 -17.50 -22.40 -18.47
N HIS A 291 -18.59 -22.95 -19.04
CA HIS A 291 -18.72 -23.11 -20.49
C HIS A 291 -18.78 -21.78 -21.24
N GLU A 292 -19.19 -20.70 -20.59
CA GLU A 292 -19.20 -19.36 -21.18
C GLU A 292 -17.77 -18.84 -21.46
N PHE A 293 -16.78 -19.35 -20.73
CA PHE A 293 -15.35 -19.03 -20.93
C PHE A 293 -14.66 -19.97 -21.92
N SER A 294 -15.38 -20.91 -22.56
CA SER A 294 -14.74 -21.77 -23.56
C SER A 294 -14.61 -21.06 -24.91
N PRO A 295 -13.46 -21.19 -25.61
CA PRO A 295 -13.28 -20.68 -26.95
C PRO A 295 -14.36 -21.10 -27.94
N GLU A 296 -14.86 -22.35 -27.84
CA GLU A 296 -15.92 -22.90 -28.69
C GLU A 296 -17.25 -22.16 -28.49
N SER A 297 -17.67 -21.98 -27.24
CA SER A 297 -18.91 -21.26 -26.91
C SER A 297 -18.84 -19.82 -27.39
N ILE A 298 -17.72 -19.15 -27.17
CA ILE A 298 -17.50 -17.77 -27.61
C ILE A 298 -17.52 -17.70 -29.14
N ARG A 299 -16.85 -18.63 -29.83
CA ARG A 299 -16.82 -18.68 -31.30
C ARG A 299 -18.24 -18.85 -31.89
N GLN A 300 -19.07 -19.70 -31.28
CA GLN A 300 -20.47 -19.87 -31.70
C GLN A 300 -21.25 -18.56 -31.53
N LYS A 301 -21.06 -17.81 -30.44
CA LYS A 301 -21.71 -16.51 -30.23
C LYS A 301 -21.24 -15.48 -31.23
N ILE A 302 -19.95 -15.45 -31.58
CA ILE A 302 -19.41 -14.58 -32.63
C ILE A 302 -20.06 -14.89 -33.99
N LEU A 303 -20.15 -16.17 -34.36
CA LEU A 303 -20.78 -16.62 -35.59
C LEU A 303 -22.27 -16.21 -35.66
N ALA A 304 -22.99 -16.34 -34.55
CA ALA A 304 -24.41 -16.04 -34.45
C ALA A 304 -24.72 -14.53 -34.40
N ASN A 305 -23.78 -13.67 -34.03
CA ASN A 305 -24.02 -12.24 -33.87
C ASN A 305 -24.05 -11.51 -35.22
N PRO A 306 -25.19 -10.96 -35.66
CA PRO A 306 -25.31 -10.32 -36.98
C PRO A 306 -24.49 -9.01 -37.10
N LEU A 307 -24.09 -8.40 -36.00
CA LEU A 307 -23.32 -7.16 -36.00
C LEU A 307 -21.83 -7.38 -36.29
N VAL A 308 -21.33 -8.61 -36.08
CA VAL A 308 -19.94 -8.94 -36.35
C VAL A 308 -19.71 -9.04 -37.86
N LYS A 309 -18.86 -8.16 -38.40
CA LYS A 309 -18.52 -8.11 -39.83
C LYS A 309 -17.53 -9.21 -40.22
N ASP A 310 -16.44 -9.33 -39.47
CA ASP A 310 -15.44 -10.41 -39.67
C ASP A 310 -15.59 -11.49 -38.59
N LYS A 311 -16.21 -12.62 -38.97
CA LYS A 311 -16.44 -13.75 -38.10
C LYS A 311 -15.17 -14.52 -37.70
N SER A 312 -14.06 -14.28 -38.39
CA SER A 312 -12.75 -14.90 -38.11
C SER A 312 -11.90 -14.07 -37.14
N ALA A 313 -12.24 -12.81 -36.94
CA ALA A 313 -11.48 -11.90 -36.10
C ALA A 313 -11.35 -12.40 -34.67
N ARG A 314 -10.21 -12.10 -34.07
CA ARG A 314 -9.90 -12.36 -32.65
C ARG A 314 -10.53 -11.29 -31.77
N PRO A 315 -11.15 -11.62 -30.63
CA PRO A 315 -11.60 -10.61 -29.69
C PRO A 315 -10.44 -9.77 -29.16
N GLN A 316 -10.61 -8.45 -29.13
CA GLN A 316 -9.55 -7.52 -28.75
C GLN A 316 -9.43 -7.37 -27.22
N VAL A 317 -10.54 -7.36 -26.51
CA VAL A 317 -10.53 -7.28 -25.04
C VAL A 317 -11.63 -8.15 -24.45
N MET A 318 -11.33 -8.76 -23.32
CA MET A 318 -12.33 -9.36 -22.44
C MET A 318 -12.38 -8.52 -21.14
N THR A 319 -13.57 -8.07 -20.74
CA THR A 319 -13.78 -7.41 -19.45
C THR A 319 -14.67 -8.23 -18.54
N ILE A 320 -14.16 -8.57 -17.36
CA ILE A 320 -14.86 -9.31 -16.31
C ILE A 320 -14.94 -8.45 -15.04
N THR A 321 -16.11 -8.44 -14.41
CA THR A 321 -16.31 -7.83 -13.08
C THR A 321 -15.80 -8.78 -12.00
N GLN A 322 -14.66 -8.47 -11.44
CA GLN A 322 -13.94 -9.24 -10.43
C GLN A 322 -13.81 -8.39 -9.16
N SER A 323 -14.65 -8.38 -8.23
CA SER A 323 -15.78 -9.09 -7.73
C SER A 323 -17.12 -8.35 -8.01
N THR A 324 -18.22 -9.15 -7.97
CA THR A 324 -19.57 -8.58 -8.03
C THR A 324 -20.02 -8.06 -6.67
N TYR A 325 -21.11 -7.26 -6.64
CA TYR A 325 -21.72 -6.81 -5.37
C TYR A 325 -22.22 -7.98 -4.49
N ASP A 326 -22.54 -9.11 -5.12
CA ASP A 326 -23.02 -10.31 -4.42
C ASP A 326 -21.85 -11.20 -3.94
N GLY A 327 -20.60 -10.75 -4.10
CA GLY A 327 -19.40 -11.44 -3.64
C GLY A 327 -18.95 -12.60 -4.55
N VAL A 328 -19.38 -12.64 -5.81
CA VAL A 328 -18.88 -13.64 -6.77
C VAL A 328 -17.46 -13.25 -7.20
N LEU A 329 -16.53 -14.16 -6.99
CA LEU A 329 -15.13 -14.09 -7.43
C LEU A 329 -14.85 -15.20 -8.43
N TYR A 330 -14.04 -14.90 -9.43
CA TYR A 330 -13.58 -15.88 -10.43
C TYR A 330 -12.12 -16.26 -10.16
N ASN A 331 -11.77 -17.51 -10.47
CA ASN A 331 -10.37 -17.90 -10.54
C ASN A 331 -9.76 -17.29 -11.80
N VAL A 332 -8.91 -16.28 -11.60
CA VAL A 332 -8.30 -15.49 -12.68
C VAL A 332 -7.29 -16.31 -13.47
N GLU A 333 -6.56 -17.24 -12.83
CA GLU A 333 -5.60 -18.09 -13.51
C GLU A 333 -6.29 -19.02 -14.51
N THR A 334 -7.39 -19.65 -14.09
CA THR A 334 -8.20 -20.47 -15.00
C THR A 334 -8.71 -19.68 -16.20
N ILE A 335 -9.10 -18.42 -16.01
CA ILE A 335 -9.54 -17.56 -17.12
C ILE A 335 -8.37 -17.22 -18.04
N LYS A 336 -7.20 -16.87 -17.49
CA LYS A 336 -5.98 -16.61 -18.28
C LYS A 336 -5.56 -17.83 -19.10
N GLU A 337 -5.58 -19.02 -18.50
CA GLU A 337 -5.26 -20.26 -19.19
C GLU A 337 -6.24 -20.57 -20.32
N SER A 338 -7.53 -20.33 -20.09
CA SER A 338 -8.57 -20.65 -21.07
C SER A 338 -8.62 -19.67 -22.24
N LEU A 339 -8.36 -18.39 -21.98
CA LEU A 339 -8.64 -17.32 -22.94
C LEU A 339 -7.41 -16.47 -23.31
N GLY A 340 -6.26 -16.62 -22.64
CA GLY A 340 -5.08 -15.81 -22.88
C GLY A 340 -4.58 -15.86 -24.34
N ASP A 341 -4.68 -17.01 -24.99
CA ASP A 341 -4.32 -17.15 -26.40
C ASP A 341 -5.49 -16.85 -27.37
N PHE A 342 -6.71 -16.75 -26.85
CA PHE A 342 -7.90 -16.52 -27.65
C PHE A 342 -8.29 -15.02 -27.73
N VAL A 343 -7.93 -14.22 -26.72
CA VAL A 343 -8.21 -12.77 -26.61
C VAL A 343 -6.89 -12.00 -26.64
N GLU A 344 -6.86 -10.82 -27.25
CA GLU A 344 -5.63 -9.99 -27.25
C GLU A 344 -5.32 -9.42 -25.87
N ASN A 345 -6.33 -8.92 -25.14
CA ASN A 345 -6.17 -8.27 -23.86
C ASN A 345 -7.20 -8.77 -22.85
N LEU A 346 -6.77 -8.99 -21.62
CA LEU A 346 -7.65 -9.33 -20.49
C LEU A 346 -7.77 -8.13 -19.55
N HIS A 347 -8.99 -7.75 -19.25
CA HIS A 347 -9.30 -6.68 -18.32
C HIS A 347 -10.20 -7.18 -17.19
N PHE A 348 -9.73 -7.01 -15.96
CA PHE A 348 -10.47 -7.35 -14.76
C PHE A 348 -10.87 -6.05 -14.04
N ASP A 349 -12.18 -5.80 -13.96
CA ASP A 349 -12.73 -4.70 -13.16
C ASP A 349 -12.75 -5.15 -11.70
N GLU A 350 -11.69 -4.79 -10.98
CA GLU A 350 -11.44 -5.10 -9.57
C GLU A 350 -11.78 -3.93 -8.66
N ALA A 351 -12.75 -3.09 -9.04
CA ALA A 351 -13.13 -1.92 -8.27
C ALA A 351 -13.50 -2.22 -6.81
N TRP A 352 -13.92 -3.44 -6.52
CA TRP A 352 -14.25 -3.93 -5.16
C TRP A 352 -13.23 -4.92 -4.60
N LEU A 353 -12.07 -5.10 -5.25
CA LEU A 353 -11.09 -6.11 -4.86
C LEU A 353 -9.64 -5.59 -4.71
N PRO A 354 -9.38 -4.31 -4.40
CA PRO A 354 -8.01 -3.81 -4.32
C PRO A 354 -7.19 -4.43 -3.18
N HIS A 355 -7.83 -5.02 -2.16
CA HIS A 355 -7.20 -5.66 -1.01
C HIS A 355 -6.76 -7.10 -1.27
N ALA A 356 -7.22 -7.72 -2.35
CA ALA A 356 -7.03 -9.15 -2.57
C ALA A 356 -5.57 -9.58 -2.67
N THR A 357 -4.72 -8.76 -3.29
CA THR A 357 -3.29 -9.06 -3.42
C THR A 357 -2.55 -9.17 -2.08
N PHE A 358 -3.12 -8.65 -1.00
CA PHE A 358 -2.48 -8.61 0.32
C PHE A 358 -2.87 -9.74 1.26
N HIS A 359 -3.72 -10.68 0.82
CA HIS A 359 -4.17 -11.76 1.69
C HIS A 359 -4.24 -13.11 0.95
N PRO A 360 -3.63 -14.19 1.49
CA PRO A 360 -3.53 -15.49 0.82
C PRO A 360 -4.87 -16.16 0.51
N LEU A 361 -5.97 -15.78 1.21
CA LEU A 361 -7.32 -16.27 0.90
C LEU A 361 -7.72 -15.98 -0.55
N TYR A 362 -7.23 -14.88 -1.13
CA TYR A 362 -7.56 -14.44 -2.49
C TYR A 362 -6.53 -14.88 -3.53
N HIS A 363 -5.67 -15.85 -3.18
CA HIS A 363 -4.74 -16.44 -4.14
C HIS A 363 -5.50 -16.92 -5.38
N GLU A 364 -5.01 -16.60 -6.58
CA GLU A 364 -5.65 -16.85 -7.88
C GLU A 364 -6.96 -16.07 -8.16
N MET A 365 -7.41 -15.22 -7.27
CA MET A 365 -8.68 -14.48 -7.44
C MET A 365 -8.49 -13.00 -7.81
N HIS A 366 -7.26 -12.56 -8.10
CA HIS A 366 -6.97 -11.20 -8.55
C HIS A 366 -6.05 -11.18 -9.77
N ALA A 367 -6.17 -10.14 -10.60
CA ALA A 367 -5.52 -10.08 -11.91
C ALA A 367 -4.00 -9.96 -11.83
N ILE A 368 -3.49 -9.15 -10.90
CA ILE A 368 -2.08 -8.86 -10.71
C ILE A 368 -1.65 -9.41 -9.35
N GLY A 369 -0.67 -10.32 -9.32
CA GLY A 369 -0.23 -10.96 -8.08
C GLY A 369 1.18 -11.53 -8.19
N GLU A 370 1.74 -11.98 -7.05
CA GLU A 370 3.05 -12.59 -6.99
C GLU A 370 3.12 -13.92 -7.76
N ASN A 371 4.31 -14.15 -8.35
CA ASN A 371 4.69 -15.44 -8.98
C ASN A 371 3.70 -16.00 -10.00
N ARG A 372 2.94 -15.15 -10.67
CA ARG A 372 1.97 -15.63 -11.64
C ARG A 372 2.57 -15.71 -13.03
N PRO A 373 2.47 -16.87 -13.69
CA PRO A 373 2.84 -16.98 -15.08
C PRO A 373 1.95 -16.04 -15.91
N ARG A 374 2.57 -15.19 -16.68
CA ARG A 374 1.88 -14.33 -17.65
C ARG A 374 1.98 -14.98 -19.01
N SER A 375 0.88 -15.01 -19.76
CA SER A 375 0.99 -15.25 -21.18
C SER A 375 1.88 -14.17 -21.80
N GLN A 376 2.93 -14.53 -22.50
CA GLN A 376 3.85 -13.58 -23.12
C GLN A 376 3.19 -12.74 -24.23
N SER A 377 2.03 -13.18 -24.73
CA SER A 377 1.30 -12.56 -25.84
C SER A 377 0.10 -11.72 -25.42
N THR A 378 -0.36 -11.80 -24.16
CA THR A 378 -1.60 -11.16 -23.71
C THR A 378 -1.33 -10.12 -22.63
N MET A 379 -1.80 -8.90 -22.84
CA MET A 379 -1.74 -7.86 -21.82
C MET A 379 -2.87 -8.04 -20.80
N VAL A 380 -2.57 -7.88 -19.52
CA VAL A 380 -3.55 -7.99 -18.41
C VAL A 380 -3.70 -6.63 -17.75
N PHE A 381 -4.92 -6.12 -17.73
CA PHE A 381 -5.30 -4.89 -17.04
C PHE A 381 -6.12 -5.19 -15.79
N SER A 382 -5.81 -4.50 -14.71
CA SER A 382 -6.65 -4.42 -13.50
C SER A 382 -7.06 -2.98 -13.26
N THR A 383 -8.33 -2.72 -13.03
CA THR A 383 -8.84 -1.40 -12.64
C THR A 383 -9.44 -1.46 -11.24
N GLN A 384 -8.90 -0.65 -10.33
CA GLN A 384 -9.18 -0.75 -8.90
C GLN A 384 -9.67 0.59 -8.32
N SER A 385 -10.51 0.53 -7.29
CA SER A 385 -10.92 1.68 -6.47
C SER A 385 -10.37 1.52 -5.06
N THR A 386 -9.21 2.09 -4.80
CA THR A 386 -8.51 1.95 -3.50
C THR A 386 -9.35 2.49 -2.34
N HIS A 387 -10.09 3.60 -2.54
CA HIS A 387 -10.94 4.22 -1.51
C HIS A 387 -12.10 3.33 -1.02
N LYS A 388 -12.48 2.29 -1.76
CA LYS A 388 -13.59 1.42 -1.37
C LYS A 388 -13.24 0.43 -0.26
N LEU A 389 -12.08 -0.21 -0.35
CA LEU A 389 -11.71 -1.33 0.54
C LEU A 389 -10.26 -1.27 1.06
N LEU A 390 -9.47 -0.28 0.65
CA LEU A 390 -8.21 0.09 1.28
C LEU A 390 -8.40 1.41 2.03
N ALA A 391 -7.53 1.69 3.02
CA ALA A 391 -7.55 2.94 3.74
C ALA A 391 -7.12 4.09 2.81
N GLY A 392 -8.08 4.85 2.32
CA GLY A 392 -7.87 6.01 1.47
C GLY A 392 -8.98 7.03 1.66
N LEU A 393 -8.66 8.30 1.46
CA LEU A 393 -9.62 9.41 1.47
C LEU A 393 -10.30 9.54 0.11
#